data_0adb7bc7bab43a15a699f6e61ed9b80c
#
_entry.id   0adb7bc7bab43a15a699f6e61ed9b80c
#
_cell.length_a   1.000
_cell.length_b   1.000
_cell.length_c   1.000
_cell.angle_alpha   90.00
_cell.angle_beta   90.00
_cell.angle_gamma   90.00
#
_symmetry.space_group_name_H-M   'P 1'
#
loop_
_entity.id
_entity.type
_entity.pdbx_description
1 polymer ?
#
loop_
_entity_poly.entity_id
_entity_poly.type
_entity_poly.pdbx_seq_one_letter_code
_entity_poly.pdbx_strand_id
1 'polypeptide(L)'
;MTLLPTCETRVLLTSHMKRFFILISTAWLLSPIFLFAGNHPGTDRISLNNNCPPGFEQVAGKCYLRNLYQLYPSLQDAGVGGLKTGLPALREGFTPRQIDLGRYLFFDPFLSGDGSLSCGSCHHPDFGFSDGMDRSIGITGDKVKRSSPSLWNVAFLDDLFWDARAASLEEQSKGPLFSPDEMGNTEDRLVSDLNGNQTYIRLFNEAFGSQAITAPLVYTALAAFQSTLISLNSRYDQYAHGYHAALTQTEIEGFNIFRSFVARCAECHTPPLFTNREIAIIGTPEPAGLPFDEGEGGWTGEPTQRGGFKVPALRNIALTAPYMHSGRFDNLKDAVGFYTKGRGHAVPESENLSIHWHIWEPDLSDHEVDLIVSFLETLSDESLEPAIPERVPSGLNPVGRMPARNTN
;
A
#
# COMPACT_ATOMS: atom_id res chain seq x y z
N MET A 1 -51.75 -33.01 19.52
CA MET A 1 -53.02 -32.25 19.72
C MET A 1 -52.73 -30.89 19.13
N THR A 2 -53.18 -30.58 18.10
CA THR A 2 -54.27 -30.16 17.27
C THR A 2 -53.71 -29.10 16.34
N LEU A 3 -53.53 -29.44 15.07
CA LEU A 3 -54.35 -29.21 13.89
C LEU A 3 -54.28 -27.76 13.31
N LEU A 4 -53.79 -27.76 12.06
CA LEU A 4 -53.95 -26.75 11.00
C LEU A 4 -55.45 -26.46 10.71
N PRO A 5 -55.79 -25.40 9.95
CA PRO A 5 -56.06 -25.69 8.54
C PRO A 5 -55.68 -24.62 7.53
N THR A 6 -55.44 -25.14 6.33
CA THR A 6 -55.38 -24.58 4.99
C THR A 6 -56.64 -23.83 4.55
N CYS A 7 -56.54 -22.88 3.63
CA CYS A 7 -57.58 -22.56 2.68
C CYS A 7 -57.01 -22.11 1.32
N GLU A 8 -57.17 -22.99 0.37
CA GLU A 8 -57.17 -22.69 -1.10
C GLU A 8 -58.47 -22.05 -1.49
N THR A 9 -58.49 -21.18 -2.46
CA THR A 9 -59.60 -21.11 -3.43
C THR A 9 -59.18 -20.63 -4.80
N ARG A 10 -59.60 -21.42 -5.74
CA ARG A 10 -59.46 -21.39 -7.18
C ARG A 10 -60.49 -20.48 -7.88
N VAL A 11 -60.12 -20.10 -9.14
CA VAL A 11 -60.89 -20.15 -10.38
C VAL A 11 -61.82 -18.97 -10.69
N LEU A 12 -61.75 -18.34 -11.85
CA LEU A 12 -62.29 -18.77 -13.15
C LEU A 12 -62.00 -17.75 -14.27
N LEU A 13 -61.72 -18.31 -15.45
CA LEU A 13 -61.72 -17.69 -16.77
C LEU A 13 -63.11 -17.20 -17.19
N THR A 14 -63.17 -16.11 -18.01
CA THR A 14 -64.05 -16.09 -19.19
C THR A 14 -63.52 -15.14 -20.26
N SER A 15 -63.53 -15.67 -21.45
CA SER A 15 -63.27 -15.09 -22.76
C SER A 15 -64.40 -14.15 -23.22
N HIS A 16 -64.10 -13.12 -24.00
CA HIS A 16 -64.91 -12.70 -25.12
C HIS A 16 -64.09 -11.93 -26.17
N MET A 17 -64.00 -12.55 -27.31
CA MET A 17 -63.56 -12.06 -28.62
C MET A 17 -64.64 -11.18 -29.22
N LYS A 18 -64.31 -9.98 -29.73
CA LYS A 18 -65.06 -9.34 -30.83
C LYS A 18 -64.10 -8.66 -31.78
N ARG A 19 -64.10 -9.16 -32.99
CA ARG A 19 -63.52 -8.61 -34.21
C ARG A 19 -64.30 -7.37 -34.63
N PHE A 20 -63.59 -6.32 -35.08
CA PHE A 20 -64.12 -5.37 -36.06
C PHE A 20 -63.00 -4.96 -37.04
N PHE A 21 -63.45 -4.91 -38.31
CA PHE A 21 -62.68 -4.73 -39.54
C PHE A 21 -62.60 -3.29 -39.97
N ILE A 22 -61.48 -2.88 -40.58
CA ILE A 22 -61.28 -2.01 -41.74
C ILE A 22 -61.46 -0.48 -41.56
N LEU A 23 -60.41 0.24 -41.83
CA LEU A 23 -60.30 1.09 -43.03
C LEU A 23 -58.86 1.68 -43.19
N ILE A 24 -58.29 1.36 -44.33
CA ILE A 24 -57.01 1.91 -44.82
C ILE A 24 -57.29 3.35 -45.32
N SER A 25 -56.59 4.33 -44.76
CA SER A 25 -56.39 5.61 -45.39
C SER A 25 -54.93 5.99 -45.34
N THR A 26 -54.28 5.97 -46.48
CA THR A 26 -52.95 6.45 -46.75
C THR A 26 -52.92 7.98 -46.62
N ALA A 27 -52.33 8.45 -45.52
CA ALA A 27 -51.92 9.84 -45.39
C ALA A 27 -50.40 9.89 -45.26
N TRP A 28 -49.74 10.34 -46.30
CA TRP A 28 -48.32 10.74 -46.25
C TRP A 28 -48.20 11.94 -45.35
N LEU A 29 -47.72 11.76 -44.13
CA LEU A 29 -47.29 12.81 -43.25
C LEU A 29 -45.76 12.79 -43.25
N LEU A 30 -45.19 13.87 -43.81
CA LEU A 30 -43.84 14.28 -43.64
C LEU A 30 -43.52 14.40 -42.12
N SER A 31 -42.88 13.41 -41.60
CA SER A 31 -42.30 13.49 -40.22
C SER A 31 -41.08 14.39 -40.29
N PRO A 32 -41.02 15.45 -39.47
CA PRO A 32 -39.77 16.18 -39.29
C PRO A 32 -38.74 15.21 -38.63
N ILE A 33 -37.63 15.04 -39.31
CA ILE A 33 -36.44 14.41 -38.70
C ILE A 33 -36.02 15.30 -37.53
N PHE A 34 -36.52 14.96 -36.34
CA PHE A 34 -35.87 15.43 -35.11
C PHE A 34 -34.51 14.73 -35.05
N LEU A 35 -33.47 15.47 -35.48
CA LEU A 35 -32.12 15.18 -35.02
C LEU A 35 -32.16 15.26 -33.49
N PHE A 36 -32.34 14.09 -32.86
CA PHE A 36 -31.90 13.93 -31.48
C PHE A 36 -30.38 14.17 -31.49
N ALA A 37 -30.00 15.41 -31.23
CA ALA A 37 -28.70 15.69 -30.69
C ALA A 37 -28.67 14.86 -29.39
N GLY A 38 -28.11 13.66 -29.46
CA GLY A 38 -27.81 12.85 -28.30
C GLY A 38 -26.91 13.74 -27.42
N ASN A 39 -27.45 14.21 -26.31
CA ASN A 39 -26.61 14.61 -25.19
C ASN A 39 -25.82 13.34 -24.86
N HIS A 40 -24.62 13.24 -25.40
CA HIS A 40 -23.62 12.40 -24.81
C HIS A 40 -23.53 12.88 -23.36
N PRO A 41 -23.75 12.02 -22.34
CA PRO A 41 -23.48 12.40 -20.97
C PRO A 41 -22.06 12.93 -20.99
N GLY A 42 -21.89 14.15 -20.47
CA GLY A 42 -20.62 14.87 -20.51
C GLY A 42 -19.52 13.91 -20.12
N THR A 43 -18.48 13.84 -20.91
CA THR A 43 -17.23 13.19 -20.52
C THR A 43 -16.81 13.88 -19.24
N ASP A 44 -17.04 13.23 -18.08
CA ASP A 44 -16.59 13.75 -16.80
C ASP A 44 -15.09 13.94 -16.90
N ARG A 45 -14.72 15.20 -17.06
CA ARG A 45 -13.32 15.59 -17.28
C ARG A 45 -12.58 15.33 -15.99
N ILE A 46 -11.58 14.43 -15.99
CA ILE A 46 -10.70 14.25 -14.86
C ILE A 46 -10.16 15.61 -14.41
N SER A 47 -10.34 15.95 -13.15
CA SER A 47 -9.87 17.19 -12.53
C SER A 47 -9.10 16.85 -11.27
N LEU A 48 -8.08 17.66 -10.93
CA LEU A 48 -7.30 17.49 -9.72
C LEU A 48 -8.01 18.08 -8.50
N ASN A 49 -7.85 17.46 -7.36
CA ASN A 49 -8.32 17.95 -6.08
C ASN A 49 -7.64 19.29 -5.71
N ASN A 50 -8.42 20.18 -5.08
CA ASN A 50 -7.92 21.44 -4.55
C ASN A 50 -7.77 21.43 -3.03
N ASN A 51 -8.18 20.34 -2.37
CA ASN A 51 -8.10 20.15 -0.93
C ASN A 51 -7.05 19.10 -0.60
N CYS A 52 -6.38 19.27 0.51
CA CYS A 52 -5.47 18.24 1.04
C CYS A 52 -6.24 16.95 1.37
N PRO A 53 -5.59 15.78 1.28
CA PRO A 53 -6.20 14.52 1.64
C PRO A 53 -6.53 14.48 3.16
N PRO A 54 -7.38 13.54 3.59
CA PRO A 54 -7.65 13.33 5.02
C PRO A 54 -6.37 13.19 5.83
N GLY A 55 -6.36 13.70 7.06
CA GLY A 55 -5.16 13.71 7.92
C GLY A 55 -4.20 14.87 7.68
N PHE A 56 -4.37 15.64 6.60
CA PHE A 56 -3.52 16.78 6.28
C PHE A 56 -4.27 18.11 6.41
N GLU A 57 -3.56 19.15 6.77
CA GLU A 57 -4.04 20.53 6.76
C GLU A 57 -3.35 21.35 5.68
N GLN A 58 -4.06 22.34 5.16
CA GLN A 58 -3.52 23.20 4.11
C GLN A 58 -2.95 24.48 4.72
N VAL A 59 -1.65 24.68 4.58
CA VAL A 59 -0.93 25.90 5.01
C VAL A 59 -0.23 26.51 3.79
N ALA A 60 -0.50 27.78 3.50
CA ALA A 60 0.05 28.50 2.34
C ALA A 60 -0.06 27.72 1.01
N GLY A 61 -1.17 27.02 0.79
CA GLY A 61 -1.45 26.26 -0.44
C GLY A 61 -0.82 24.89 -0.51
N LYS A 62 -0.12 24.45 0.52
CA LYS A 62 0.56 23.15 0.63
C LYS A 62 -0.06 22.30 1.74
N CYS A 63 0.05 20.99 1.61
CA CYS A 63 -0.46 20.01 2.57
C CYS A 63 0.63 19.60 3.54
N TYR A 64 0.29 19.61 4.83
CA TYR A 64 1.14 19.19 5.92
C TYR A 64 0.37 18.20 6.80
N LEU A 65 1.03 17.16 7.27
CA LEU A 65 0.42 16.19 8.16
C LEU A 65 -0.05 16.91 9.44
N ARG A 66 -1.31 16.70 9.81
CA ARG A 66 -1.80 17.20 11.09
C ARG A 66 -1.04 16.53 12.21
N ASN A 67 -0.56 17.34 13.15
CA ASN A 67 0.09 16.78 14.32
C ASN A 67 -0.92 16.14 15.25
N LEU A 68 -1.20 14.85 15.04
CA LEU A 68 -2.10 14.07 15.90
C LEU A 68 -1.61 14.03 17.35
N TYR A 69 -0.31 14.14 17.58
CA TYR A 69 0.25 14.19 18.94
C TYR A 69 -0.06 15.49 19.69
N GLN A 70 -0.36 16.59 18.98
CA GLN A 70 -0.84 17.81 19.62
C GLN A 70 -2.28 17.67 20.19
N LEU A 71 -3.06 16.75 19.63
CA LEU A 71 -4.41 16.44 20.11
C LEU A 71 -4.39 15.56 21.38
N TYR A 72 -3.28 14.87 21.64
CA TYR A 72 -3.11 13.93 22.75
C TYR A 72 -1.82 14.20 23.54
N PRO A 73 -1.72 15.33 24.25
CA PRO A 73 -0.45 15.75 24.87
C PRO A 73 0.01 14.86 26.03
N SER A 74 -0.86 13.99 26.56
CA SER A 74 -0.64 13.41 27.89
C SER A 74 0.34 12.24 27.95
N LEU A 75 0.63 11.54 26.86
CA LEU A 75 1.32 10.25 26.96
C LEU A 75 2.78 10.27 26.52
N GLN A 76 3.16 11.17 25.62
CA GLN A 76 4.57 11.37 25.33
C GLN A 76 5.35 11.80 26.57
N ASP A 77 4.71 12.58 27.44
CA ASP A 77 5.28 13.02 28.70
C ASP A 77 5.17 11.98 29.84
N ALA A 78 4.18 11.09 29.77
CA ALA A 78 3.97 10.06 30.78
C ALA A 78 4.90 8.83 30.64
N GLY A 79 5.66 8.74 29.54
CA GLY A 79 6.64 7.65 29.36
C GLY A 79 6.02 6.27 29.17
N VAL A 80 4.76 6.19 28.71
CA VAL A 80 4.14 4.92 28.37
C VAL A 80 4.84 4.33 27.16
N GLY A 81 5.55 3.23 27.40
CA GLY A 81 6.39 2.60 26.38
C GLY A 81 7.89 2.89 26.48
N GLY A 82 8.31 3.79 27.38
CA GLY A 82 9.73 4.00 27.71
C GLY A 82 10.56 4.74 26.66
N LEU A 83 9.99 5.10 25.52
CA LEU A 83 10.74 5.73 24.43
C LEU A 83 10.05 7.04 24.03
N LYS A 84 10.68 8.17 24.37
CA LYS A 84 10.37 9.49 23.80
C LYS A 84 10.92 9.55 22.37
N THR A 85 10.42 8.71 21.49
CA THR A 85 10.78 8.73 20.09
C THR A 85 9.80 9.60 19.32
N GLY A 86 10.25 10.79 18.92
CA GLY A 86 9.51 11.59 17.96
C GLY A 86 9.44 10.91 16.59
N LEU A 87 8.46 11.29 15.77
CA LEU A 87 8.48 10.93 14.36
C LEU A 87 9.72 11.57 13.68
N PRO A 88 10.35 10.86 12.74
CA PRO A 88 11.36 11.48 11.87
C PRO A 88 10.77 12.61 11.04
N ALA A 89 11.60 13.35 10.33
CA ALA A 89 11.13 14.33 9.36
C ALA A 89 10.30 13.64 8.26
N LEU A 90 9.16 14.24 7.92
CA LEU A 90 8.29 13.75 6.86
C LEU A 90 8.63 14.47 5.55
N ARG A 91 8.68 13.75 4.45
CA ARG A 91 8.69 14.33 3.10
C ARG A 91 7.30 14.86 2.78
N GLU A 92 7.05 16.15 2.99
CA GLU A 92 5.74 16.79 2.86
C GLU A 92 5.83 18.18 2.20
N GLY A 93 4.76 18.95 2.23
CA GLY A 93 4.72 20.32 1.70
C GLY A 93 4.41 20.37 0.21
N PHE A 94 3.73 19.37 -0.32
CA PHE A 94 3.20 19.35 -1.69
C PHE A 94 1.84 20.04 -1.76
N THR A 95 1.46 20.52 -2.95
CA THR A 95 0.11 21.06 -3.17
C THR A 95 -0.91 19.92 -3.32
N PRO A 96 -2.21 20.16 -3.03
CA PRO A 96 -3.25 19.17 -3.25
C PRO A 96 -3.27 18.58 -4.67
N ARG A 97 -3.00 19.44 -5.67
CA ARG A 97 -2.98 19.04 -7.09
C ARG A 97 -1.79 18.14 -7.43
N GLN A 98 -0.61 18.38 -6.84
CA GLN A 98 0.56 17.50 -6.99
C GLN A 98 0.29 16.12 -6.40
N ILE A 99 -0.32 16.08 -5.23
CA ILE A 99 -0.70 14.83 -4.55
C ILE A 99 -1.70 14.05 -5.40
N ASP A 100 -2.75 14.68 -5.88
CA ASP A 100 -3.79 13.99 -6.64
C ASP A 100 -3.33 13.58 -8.05
N LEU A 101 -2.45 14.37 -8.69
CA LEU A 101 -1.77 13.95 -9.91
C LEU A 101 -0.92 12.71 -9.68
N GLY A 102 -0.16 12.67 -8.56
CA GLY A 102 0.63 11.51 -8.17
C GLY A 102 -0.23 10.27 -7.94
N ARG A 103 -1.42 10.43 -7.34
CA ARG A 103 -2.39 9.34 -7.19
C ARG A 103 -2.83 8.78 -8.54
N TYR A 104 -3.16 9.62 -9.51
CA TYR A 104 -3.49 9.16 -10.85
C TYR A 104 -2.32 8.41 -11.51
N LEU A 105 -1.11 8.96 -11.45
CA LEU A 105 0.09 8.32 -12.01
C LEU A 105 0.39 6.97 -11.34
N PHE A 106 0.20 6.87 -10.02
CA PHE A 106 0.45 5.64 -9.27
C PHE A 106 -0.45 4.48 -9.68
N PHE A 107 -1.70 4.76 -10.03
CA PHE A 107 -2.67 3.74 -10.44
C PHE A 107 -2.85 3.62 -11.96
N ASP A 108 -2.12 4.41 -12.77
CA ASP A 108 -2.23 4.38 -14.23
C ASP A 108 -1.20 3.41 -14.84
N PRO A 109 -1.65 2.32 -15.50
CA PRO A 109 -0.75 1.39 -16.18
C PRO A 109 0.08 2.02 -17.30
N PHE A 110 -0.29 3.22 -17.75
CA PHE A 110 0.41 3.97 -18.80
C PHE A 110 1.90 4.22 -18.52
N LEU A 111 2.30 4.12 -17.24
CA LEU A 111 3.69 4.31 -16.84
C LEU A 111 4.57 3.09 -17.11
N SER A 112 4.01 1.91 -17.39
CA SER A 112 4.79 0.73 -17.75
C SER A 112 5.12 0.69 -19.25
N GLY A 113 6.13 -0.10 -19.61
CA GLY A 113 6.61 -0.19 -20.98
C GLY A 113 5.58 -0.71 -21.98
N ASP A 114 4.57 -1.49 -21.53
CA ASP A 114 3.53 -2.06 -22.38
C ASP A 114 2.10 -1.63 -21.98
N GLY A 115 1.96 -0.81 -20.94
CA GLY A 115 0.67 -0.36 -20.43
C GLY A 115 -0.09 -1.42 -19.61
N SER A 116 0.58 -2.45 -19.10
CA SER A 116 -0.05 -3.55 -18.35
C SER A 116 0.03 -3.39 -16.83
N LEU A 117 1.05 -2.73 -16.30
CA LEU A 117 1.31 -2.60 -14.87
C LEU A 117 1.33 -1.15 -14.40
N SER A 118 0.81 -0.92 -13.21
CA SER A 118 0.95 0.33 -12.47
C SER A 118 1.67 0.09 -11.15
N CYS A 119 2.07 1.15 -10.43
CA CYS A 119 2.62 1.00 -9.08
C CYS A 119 1.62 0.26 -8.17
N GLY A 120 0.31 0.54 -8.32
CA GLY A 120 -0.77 -0.15 -7.61
C GLY A 120 -0.90 -1.64 -7.92
N SER A 121 -0.27 -2.15 -8.98
CA SER A 121 -0.25 -3.60 -9.28
C SER A 121 0.59 -4.38 -8.27
N CYS A 122 1.70 -3.79 -7.79
CA CYS A 122 2.60 -4.37 -6.81
C CYS A 122 2.42 -3.76 -5.39
N HIS A 123 1.78 -2.59 -5.32
CA HIS A 123 1.50 -1.88 -4.06
C HIS A 123 0.01 -1.57 -3.96
N HIS A 124 -0.79 -2.63 -3.73
CA HIS A 124 -2.24 -2.54 -3.71
C HIS A 124 -2.76 -2.15 -2.32
N PRO A 125 -3.69 -1.18 -2.21
CA PRO A 125 -4.25 -0.78 -0.92
C PRO A 125 -4.81 -1.94 -0.11
N ASP A 126 -5.60 -2.83 -0.72
CA ASP A 126 -6.22 -3.99 -0.04
C ASP A 126 -5.21 -4.98 0.56
N PHE A 127 -3.92 -4.83 0.28
CA PHE A 127 -2.83 -5.62 0.86
C PHE A 127 -1.85 -4.76 1.68
N GLY A 128 -2.31 -3.64 2.22
CA GLY A 128 -1.46 -2.73 2.99
C GLY A 128 -0.36 -2.10 2.15
N PHE A 129 -0.62 -1.82 0.87
CA PHE A 129 0.36 -1.35 -0.12
C PHE A 129 1.54 -2.31 -0.36
N SER A 130 1.32 -3.61 -0.20
CA SER A 130 2.05 -4.74 -0.77
C SER A 130 1.16 -5.37 -1.85
N ASP A 131 1.35 -6.64 -2.23
CA ASP A 131 0.50 -7.32 -3.24
C ASP A 131 -0.06 -8.68 -2.78
N GLY A 132 0.29 -9.12 -1.58
CA GLY A 132 -0.15 -10.40 -1.04
C GLY A 132 0.53 -11.61 -1.67
N MET A 133 1.61 -11.41 -2.44
CA MET A 133 2.41 -12.46 -3.07
C MET A 133 3.80 -12.55 -2.43
N ASP A 134 4.42 -13.72 -2.50
CA ASP A 134 5.81 -13.87 -2.05
C ASP A 134 6.76 -12.93 -2.82
N ARG A 135 6.52 -12.77 -4.11
CA ARG A 135 7.19 -11.82 -5.02
C ARG A 135 6.24 -11.42 -6.12
N SER A 136 6.20 -10.14 -6.43
CA SER A 136 5.33 -9.58 -7.45
C SER A 136 5.60 -10.18 -8.84
N ILE A 137 4.58 -10.13 -9.71
CA ILE A 137 4.73 -10.49 -11.12
C ILE A 137 5.07 -9.22 -11.90
N GLY A 138 6.22 -9.23 -12.56
CA GLY A 138 6.66 -8.12 -13.38
C GLY A 138 6.13 -8.16 -14.82
N ILE A 139 6.56 -7.21 -15.64
CA ILE A 139 6.10 -7.02 -17.02
C ILE A 139 6.40 -8.22 -17.94
N THR A 140 7.41 -9.02 -17.60
CA THR A 140 7.76 -10.26 -18.32
C THR A 140 6.82 -11.41 -18.02
N GLY A 141 5.97 -11.29 -17.00
CA GLY A 141 5.14 -12.37 -16.45
C GLY A 141 5.87 -13.25 -15.44
N ASP A 142 7.14 -12.98 -15.17
CA ASP A 142 7.95 -13.67 -14.17
C ASP A 142 7.91 -12.97 -12.82
N LYS A 143 8.24 -13.69 -11.76
CA LYS A 143 8.40 -13.11 -10.42
C LYS A 143 9.64 -12.24 -10.33
N VAL A 144 9.49 -11.02 -9.80
CA VAL A 144 10.62 -10.14 -9.50
C VAL A 144 11.49 -10.71 -8.37
N LYS A 145 12.65 -10.10 -8.13
CA LYS A 145 13.66 -10.63 -7.20
C LYS A 145 13.16 -10.68 -5.74
N ARG A 146 12.42 -9.66 -5.30
CA ARG A 146 12.02 -9.47 -3.89
C ARG A 146 10.53 -9.23 -3.76
N SER A 147 9.99 -9.47 -2.56
CA SER A 147 8.64 -9.10 -2.15
C SER A 147 8.44 -7.58 -2.19
N SER A 148 7.24 -7.13 -2.55
CA SER A 148 6.87 -5.70 -2.50
C SER A 148 6.66 -5.27 -1.05
N PRO A 149 7.50 -4.35 -0.52
CA PRO A 149 7.31 -3.84 0.83
C PRO A 149 6.09 -2.91 0.90
N SER A 150 5.48 -2.81 2.07
CA SER A 150 4.45 -1.82 2.34
C SER A 150 4.95 -0.40 2.10
N LEU A 151 4.08 0.47 1.56
CA LEU A 151 4.37 1.91 1.40
C LEU A 151 3.80 2.76 2.53
N TRP A 152 3.13 2.17 3.52
CA TRP A 152 2.66 2.92 4.67
C TRP A 152 3.83 3.59 5.40
N ASN A 153 3.69 4.89 5.65
CA ASN A 153 4.70 5.73 6.31
C ASN A 153 6.05 5.83 5.58
N VAL A 154 6.11 5.48 4.29
CA VAL A 154 7.37 5.47 3.53
C VAL A 154 8.05 6.84 3.47
N ALA A 155 7.29 7.93 3.55
CA ALA A 155 7.82 9.29 3.50
C ALA A 155 8.57 9.74 4.78
N PHE A 156 8.58 8.92 5.82
CA PHE A 156 9.42 9.11 7.00
C PHE A 156 10.78 8.42 6.90
N LEU A 157 11.04 7.70 5.80
CA LEU A 157 12.23 6.90 5.61
C LEU A 157 13.22 7.64 4.71
N ASP A 158 14.48 7.65 5.12
CA ASP A 158 15.59 8.22 4.34
C ASP A 158 16.24 7.17 3.42
N ASP A 159 16.12 5.87 3.79
CA ASP A 159 16.66 4.75 3.06
C ASP A 159 15.53 3.88 2.50
N LEU A 160 15.47 3.71 1.19
CA LEU A 160 14.39 3.06 0.48
C LEU A 160 14.88 1.80 -0.26
N PHE A 161 13.93 0.95 -0.68
CA PHE A 161 14.12 -0.46 -1.01
C PHE A 161 14.46 -1.32 0.22
N TRP A 162 14.49 -2.63 0.04
CA TRP A 162 14.92 -3.57 1.07
C TRP A 162 16.40 -3.40 1.47
N ASP A 163 17.24 -3.01 0.52
CA ASP A 163 18.69 -2.88 0.64
C ASP A 163 19.18 -1.43 0.77
N ALA A 164 18.29 -0.49 1.07
CA ALA A 164 18.61 0.92 1.35
C ALA A 164 19.34 1.69 0.21
N ARG A 165 19.25 1.23 -1.03
CA ARG A 165 20.00 1.79 -2.17
C ARG A 165 19.47 3.11 -2.73
N ALA A 166 18.36 3.66 -2.23
CA ALA A 166 17.82 4.94 -2.66
C ALA A 166 17.54 5.85 -1.47
N ALA A 167 17.92 7.13 -1.59
CA ALA A 167 17.87 8.12 -0.52
C ALA A 167 16.61 9.04 -0.58
N SER A 168 15.75 8.87 -1.56
CA SER A 168 14.53 9.66 -1.70
C SER A 168 13.45 8.89 -2.48
N LEU A 169 12.17 9.29 -2.30
CA LEU A 169 11.06 8.70 -3.07
C LEU A 169 11.21 8.97 -4.56
N GLU A 170 11.72 10.14 -4.92
CA GLU A 170 11.98 10.52 -6.30
C GLU A 170 13.07 9.63 -6.95
N GLU A 171 14.10 9.28 -6.21
CA GLU A 171 15.15 8.36 -6.68
C GLU A 171 14.64 6.93 -6.74
N GLN A 172 13.92 6.50 -5.70
CA GLN A 172 13.39 5.14 -5.60
C GLN A 172 12.46 4.82 -6.78
N SER A 173 11.60 5.75 -7.19
CA SER A 173 10.62 5.53 -8.26
C SER A 173 11.26 5.20 -9.62
N LYS A 174 12.50 5.59 -9.88
CA LYS A 174 13.24 5.24 -11.09
C LYS A 174 13.52 3.74 -11.19
N GLY A 175 13.77 3.09 -10.05
CA GLY A 175 14.04 1.64 -10.01
C GLY A 175 12.93 0.83 -10.69
N PRO A 176 11.72 0.77 -10.13
CA PRO A 176 10.64 -0.02 -10.71
C PRO A 176 10.18 0.48 -12.08
N LEU A 177 10.19 1.79 -12.35
CA LEU A 177 9.79 2.32 -13.65
C LEU A 177 10.67 1.80 -14.79
N PHE A 178 11.99 1.69 -14.57
CA PHE A 178 12.95 1.40 -15.61
C PHE A 178 13.58 0.01 -15.52
N SER A 179 13.28 -0.74 -14.46
CA SER A 179 13.67 -2.15 -14.35
C SER A 179 12.99 -2.97 -15.45
N PRO A 180 13.76 -3.70 -16.28
CA PRO A 180 13.20 -4.56 -17.33
C PRO A 180 12.34 -5.70 -16.75
N ASP A 181 12.58 -6.08 -15.50
CA ASP A 181 11.85 -7.15 -14.82
C ASP A 181 10.60 -6.64 -14.09
N GLU A 182 10.46 -5.32 -13.87
CA GLU A 182 9.32 -4.73 -13.15
C GLU A 182 8.37 -4.01 -14.11
N MET A 183 8.53 -2.71 -14.37
CA MET A 183 7.64 -1.94 -15.27
C MET A 183 8.20 -1.75 -16.69
N GLY A 184 9.48 -2.03 -16.94
CA GLY A 184 10.09 -2.16 -18.24
C GLY A 184 10.03 -0.95 -19.16
N ASN A 185 9.93 0.29 -18.61
CA ASN A 185 9.90 1.52 -19.42
C ASN A 185 11.32 2.09 -19.58
N THR A 186 11.42 3.23 -20.25
CA THR A 186 12.61 4.08 -20.30
C THR A 186 12.21 5.52 -20.01
N GLU A 187 13.14 6.33 -19.49
CA GLU A 187 12.86 7.72 -19.16
C GLU A 187 12.38 8.53 -20.38
N ASP A 188 13.07 8.36 -21.51
CA ASP A 188 12.72 9.07 -22.76
C ASP A 188 11.32 8.70 -23.26
N ARG A 189 10.97 7.42 -23.21
CA ARG A 189 9.65 6.94 -23.63
C ARG A 189 8.56 7.40 -22.69
N LEU A 190 8.76 7.29 -21.37
CA LEU A 190 7.83 7.79 -20.37
C LEU A 190 7.49 9.27 -20.59
N VAL A 191 8.52 10.09 -20.77
CA VAL A 191 8.36 11.54 -21.02
C VAL A 191 7.68 11.80 -22.35
N SER A 192 8.06 11.09 -23.41
CA SER A 192 7.43 11.20 -24.74
C SER A 192 5.95 10.84 -24.70
N ASP A 193 5.60 9.71 -24.11
CA ASP A 193 4.23 9.19 -24.04
C ASP A 193 3.33 10.14 -23.23
N LEU A 194 3.81 10.63 -22.08
CA LEU A 194 3.07 11.61 -21.27
C LEU A 194 2.87 12.94 -21.99
N ASN A 195 3.86 13.45 -22.73
CA ASN A 195 3.73 14.66 -23.56
C ASN A 195 2.88 14.43 -24.81
N GLY A 196 2.63 13.20 -25.23
CA GLY A 196 1.66 12.84 -26.26
C GLY A 196 0.21 12.84 -25.76
N ASN A 197 -0.05 12.82 -24.47
CA ASN A 197 -1.38 12.72 -23.88
C ASN A 197 -1.90 14.08 -23.41
N GLN A 198 -2.93 14.60 -24.09
CA GLN A 198 -3.50 15.93 -23.80
C GLN A 198 -4.08 16.07 -22.38
N THR A 199 -4.58 14.98 -21.81
CA THR A 199 -5.08 14.98 -20.43
C THR A 199 -3.93 15.16 -19.45
N TYR A 200 -2.82 14.42 -19.62
CA TYR A 200 -1.65 14.60 -18.77
C TYR A 200 -1.01 15.97 -18.91
N ILE A 201 -0.86 16.50 -20.13
CA ILE A 201 -0.34 17.87 -20.35
C ILE A 201 -1.14 18.88 -19.53
N ARG A 202 -2.47 18.81 -19.58
CA ARG A 202 -3.34 19.70 -18.81
C ARG A 202 -3.17 19.50 -17.30
N LEU A 203 -3.15 18.27 -16.81
CA LEU A 203 -3.04 17.99 -15.38
C LEU A 203 -1.67 18.41 -14.81
N PHE A 204 -0.58 18.20 -15.55
CA PHE A 204 0.74 18.69 -15.16
C PHE A 204 0.80 20.23 -15.15
N ASN A 205 0.15 20.90 -16.11
CA ASN A 205 0.03 22.35 -16.08
C ASN A 205 -0.75 22.82 -14.84
N GLU A 206 -1.85 22.18 -14.50
CA GLU A 206 -2.64 22.49 -13.30
C GLU A 206 -1.85 22.28 -12.00
N ALA A 207 -0.97 21.25 -11.93
CA ALA A 207 -0.23 20.88 -10.72
C ALA A 207 1.09 21.65 -10.56
N PHE A 208 1.78 21.95 -11.66
CA PHE A 208 3.15 22.50 -11.64
C PHE A 208 3.29 23.83 -12.40
N GLY A 209 2.28 24.26 -13.13
CA GLY A 209 2.37 25.45 -14.01
C GLY A 209 3.25 25.22 -15.25
N SER A 210 3.56 23.97 -15.59
CA SER A 210 4.45 23.59 -16.71
C SER A 210 3.64 23.00 -17.86
N GLN A 211 3.93 23.46 -19.09
CA GLN A 211 3.34 22.89 -20.30
C GLN A 211 4.12 21.68 -20.85
N ALA A 212 5.37 21.53 -20.44
CA ALA A 212 6.19 20.39 -20.81
C ALA A 212 6.35 19.44 -19.59
N ILE A 213 6.05 18.17 -19.79
CA ILE A 213 6.23 17.15 -18.79
C ILE A 213 7.68 16.67 -18.84
N THR A 214 8.34 16.69 -17.69
CA THR A 214 9.71 16.17 -17.53
C THR A 214 9.74 15.05 -16.50
N ALA A 215 10.70 14.16 -16.58
CA ALA A 215 10.83 13.04 -15.65
C ALA A 215 10.89 13.48 -14.17
N PRO A 216 11.63 14.55 -13.78
CA PRO A 216 11.61 15.04 -12.41
C PRO A 216 10.21 15.46 -11.90
N LEU A 217 9.34 16.02 -12.76
CA LEU A 217 7.97 16.35 -12.37
C LEU A 217 7.14 15.10 -12.12
N VAL A 218 7.35 14.03 -12.89
CA VAL A 218 6.70 12.73 -12.67
C VAL A 218 7.12 12.15 -11.33
N TYR A 219 8.42 12.11 -11.05
CA TYR A 219 8.95 11.60 -9.78
C TYR A 219 8.45 12.41 -8.58
N THR A 220 8.41 13.74 -8.72
CA THR A 220 7.87 14.62 -7.67
C THR A 220 6.38 14.36 -7.42
N ALA A 221 5.57 14.13 -8.47
CA ALA A 221 4.16 13.81 -8.30
C ALA A 221 3.96 12.45 -7.61
N LEU A 222 4.71 11.42 -8.01
CA LEU A 222 4.68 10.11 -7.36
C LEU A 222 5.09 10.21 -5.89
N ALA A 223 6.15 10.95 -5.57
CA ALA A 223 6.59 11.20 -4.20
C ALA A 223 5.52 11.97 -3.40
N ALA A 224 4.84 12.95 -4.02
CA ALA A 224 3.77 13.71 -3.38
C ALA A 224 2.60 12.80 -2.95
N PHE A 225 2.19 11.86 -3.78
CA PHE A 225 1.15 10.90 -3.39
C PHE A 225 1.63 9.95 -2.30
N GLN A 226 2.80 9.34 -2.46
CA GLN A 226 3.37 8.40 -1.49
C GLN A 226 3.56 9.03 -0.11
N SER A 227 3.84 10.36 -0.04
CA SER A 227 3.94 11.07 1.23
C SER A 227 2.63 11.18 1.99
N THR A 228 1.50 10.86 1.37
CA THR A 228 0.20 10.86 2.04
C THR A 228 -0.23 9.51 2.58
N LEU A 229 0.56 8.47 2.35
CA LEU A 229 0.31 7.12 2.85
C LEU A 229 0.72 7.03 4.32
N ILE A 230 -0.15 7.49 5.20
CA ILE A 230 0.09 7.61 6.65
C ILE A 230 -0.78 6.62 7.43
N SER A 231 -0.14 5.84 8.29
CA SER A 231 -0.76 4.90 9.22
C SER A 231 -0.21 5.17 10.63
N LEU A 232 -0.93 5.99 11.41
CA LEU A 232 -0.52 6.46 12.75
C LEU A 232 -1.73 6.57 13.69
N ASN A 233 -2.85 5.90 13.38
CA ASN A 233 -4.07 5.91 14.21
C ASN A 233 -4.57 4.47 14.51
N SER A 234 -3.65 3.52 14.59
CA SER A 234 -3.95 2.14 14.95
C SER A 234 -4.45 2.01 16.40
N ARG A 235 -4.96 0.83 16.76
CA ARG A 235 -5.37 0.54 18.14
C ARG A 235 -4.21 0.71 19.12
N TYR A 236 -2.98 0.37 18.71
CA TYR A 236 -1.78 0.67 19.49
C TYR A 236 -1.58 2.18 19.70
N ASP A 237 -1.76 3.00 18.66
CA ASP A 237 -1.60 4.45 18.80
C ASP A 237 -2.63 5.04 19.77
N GLN A 238 -3.88 4.62 19.65
CA GLN A 238 -4.94 5.02 20.54
C GLN A 238 -4.61 4.65 22.00
N TYR A 239 -4.12 3.42 22.23
CA TYR A 239 -3.65 2.99 23.55
C TYR A 239 -2.48 3.86 24.03
N ALA A 240 -1.48 4.08 23.20
CA ALA A 240 -0.32 4.92 23.52
C ALA A 240 -0.71 6.38 23.79
N HIS A 241 -1.84 6.84 23.27
CA HIS A 241 -2.42 8.17 23.54
C HIS A 241 -3.44 8.21 24.69
N GLY A 242 -3.59 7.15 25.49
CA GLY A 242 -4.39 7.12 26.72
C GLY A 242 -5.75 6.45 26.62
N TYR A 243 -6.12 5.98 25.47
CA TYR A 243 -7.32 5.16 25.30
C TYR A 243 -7.02 3.71 25.73
N HIS A 244 -6.83 3.49 27.03
CA HIS A 244 -6.38 2.18 27.55
C HIS A 244 -7.30 1.02 27.18
N ALA A 245 -8.57 1.29 26.87
CA ALA A 245 -9.51 0.28 26.38
C ALA A 245 -9.31 -0.09 24.89
N ALA A 246 -8.39 0.57 24.18
CA ALA A 246 -8.12 0.26 22.76
C ALA A 246 -7.39 -1.07 22.57
N LEU A 247 -6.66 -1.54 23.59
CA LEU A 247 -6.03 -2.86 23.62
C LEU A 247 -6.67 -3.75 24.68
N THR A 248 -6.77 -5.03 24.36
CA THR A 248 -7.13 -6.09 25.30
C THR A 248 -5.95 -6.43 26.20
N GLN A 249 -6.21 -7.15 27.29
CA GLN A 249 -5.14 -7.63 28.19
C GLN A 249 -4.14 -8.55 27.45
N THR A 250 -4.62 -9.43 26.58
CA THR A 250 -3.79 -10.31 25.74
C THR A 250 -2.82 -9.53 24.85
N GLU A 251 -3.32 -8.47 24.20
CA GLU A 251 -2.51 -7.61 23.33
C GLU A 251 -1.48 -6.79 24.11
N ILE A 252 -1.84 -6.35 25.33
CA ILE A 252 -0.91 -5.67 26.25
C ILE A 252 0.19 -6.62 26.72
N GLU A 253 -0.15 -7.89 27.01
CA GLU A 253 0.82 -8.92 27.35
C GLU A 253 1.79 -9.16 26.18
N GLY A 254 1.28 -9.30 24.95
CA GLY A 254 2.09 -9.40 23.73
C GLY A 254 3.00 -8.19 23.52
N PHE A 255 2.49 -6.96 23.74
CA PHE A 255 3.32 -5.75 23.69
C PHE A 255 4.43 -5.76 24.74
N ASN A 256 4.14 -6.24 25.96
CA ASN A 256 5.14 -6.33 27.01
C ASN A 256 6.24 -7.34 26.68
N ILE A 257 5.89 -8.48 26.06
CA ILE A 257 6.87 -9.45 25.56
C ILE A 257 7.69 -8.84 24.43
N PHE A 258 7.05 -8.23 23.42
CA PHE A 258 7.69 -7.60 22.28
C PHE A 258 8.78 -6.58 22.68
N ARG A 259 8.53 -5.78 23.72
CA ARG A 259 9.48 -4.78 24.24
C ARG A 259 10.38 -5.31 25.39
N SER A 260 10.24 -6.56 25.75
CA SER A 260 11.01 -7.15 26.86
C SER A 260 12.49 -7.28 26.50
N PHE A 261 13.32 -7.38 27.54
CA PHE A 261 14.74 -7.67 27.39
C PHE A 261 14.99 -9.10 26.89
N VAL A 262 14.01 -10.00 26.98
CA VAL A 262 14.08 -11.37 26.47
C VAL A 262 13.85 -11.38 24.95
N ALA A 263 12.74 -10.84 24.47
CA ALA A 263 12.42 -10.87 23.04
C ALA A 263 13.16 -9.80 22.22
N ARG A 264 13.39 -8.60 22.78
CA ARG A 264 14.14 -7.48 22.17
C ARG A 264 13.64 -6.96 20.83
N CYS A 265 12.42 -7.29 20.42
CA CYS A 265 11.90 -6.89 19.13
C CYS A 265 11.88 -5.36 18.96
N ALA A 266 11.56 -4.61 20.04
CA ALA A 266 11.49 -3.16 20.03
C ALA A 266 12.86 -2.46 19.91
N GLU A 267 13.97 -3.16 20.02
CA GLU A 267 15.31 -2.57 19.81
C GLU A 267 15.57 -2.28 18.32
N CYS A 268 15.07 -3.13 17.43
CA CYS A 268 15.08 -2.91 16.00
C CYS A 268 13.76 -2.28 15.51
N HIS A 269 12.63 -2.81 15.97
CA HIS A 269 11.30 -2.32 15.60
C HIS A 269 10.79 -1.26 16.61
N THR A 270 11.49 -0.12 16.64
CA THR A 270 11.26 0.98 17.58
C THR A 270 9.99 1.77 17.26
N PRO A 271 9.06 1.99 18.21
CA PRO A 271 7.95 2.92 18.03
C PRO A 271 8.45 4.36 17.75
N PRO A 272 7.69 5.24 17.07
CA PRO A 272 6.31 5.04 16.63
C PRO A 272 6.16 4.33 15.29
N LEU A 273 7.19 4.26 14.45
CA LEU A 273 7.14 3.61 13.13
C LEU A 273 7.38 2.09 13.21
N PHE A 274 7.83 1.58 14.34
CA PHE A 274 8.25 0.19 14.52
C PHE A 274 9.38 -0.21 13.57
N THR A 275 10.33 0.69 13.42
CA THR A 275 11.63 0.51 12.75
C THR A 275 12.64 1.48 13.34
N ASN A 276 13.89 1.06 13.50
CA ASN A 276 15.03 1.93 13.78
C ASN A 276 15.66 2.49 12.49
N ARG A 277 15.18 2.03 11.31
CA ARG A 277 15.64 2.39 9.96
C ARG A 277 17.09 1.96 9.64
N GLU A 278 17.72 1.18 10.50
CA GLU A 278 19.06 0.65 10.29
C GLU A 278 19.06 -0.60 9.41
N ILE A 279 20.22 -0.97 8.90
CA ILE A 279 20.45 -2.23 8.22
C ILE A 279 20.75 -3.31 9.27
N ALA A 280 20.10 -4.47 9.12
CA ALA A 280 20.36 -5.63 9.95
C ALA A 280 20.57 -6.88 9.11
N ILE A 281 21.57 -7.68 9.49
CA ILE A 281 21.83 -8.99 8.91
C ILE A 281 21.25 -10.01 9.87
N ILE A 282 20.14 -10.64 9.50
CA ILE A 282 19.45 -11.60 10.37
C ILE A 282 19.53 -13.04 9.87
N GLY A 283 20.06 -13.25 8.65
CA GLY A 283 20.22 -14.58 8.07
C GLY A 283 18.89 -15.26 7.70
N THR A 284 17.94 -14.49 7.17
CA THR A 284 16.67 -15.05 6.68
C THR A 284 16.94 -16.02 5.52
N PRO A 285 16.36 -17.25 5.56
CA PRO A 285 16.56 -18.21 4.48
C PRO A 285 15.80 -17.82 3.24
N GLU A 286 16.40 -18.05 2.07
CA GLU A 286 15.69 -17.92 0.82
C GLU A 286 14.69 -19.08 0.61
N PRO A 287 13.61 -18.85 -0.17
CA PRO A 287 12.79 -19.93 -0.68
C PRO A 287 13.61 -20.94 -1.47
N ALA A 288 13.19 -22.22 -1.42
CA ALA A 288 13.91 -23.29 -2.12
C ALA A 288 14.11 -22.99 -3.63
N GLY A 289 15.33 -23.13 -4.10
CA GLY A 289 15.71 -22.91 -5.49
C GLY A 289 16.08 -21.45 -5.85
N LEU A 290 15.98 -20.53 -4.90
CA LEU A 290 16.48 -19.17 -5.09
C LEU A 290 17.94 -19.04 -4.63
N PRO A 291 18.74 -18.21 -5.33
CA PRO A 291 20.08 -17.87 -4.89
C PRO A 291 19.99 -17.00 -3.62
N PHE A 292 21.04 -17.01 -2.82
CA PHE A 292 21.18 -16.13 -1.66
C PHE A 292 21.13 -14.65 -2.10
N ASP A 293 20.31 -13.85 -1.44
CA ASP A 293 20.22 -12.41 -1.70
C ASP A 293 21.27 -11.67 -0.86
N GLU A 294 22.19 -11.02 -1.55
CA GLU A 294 23.31 -10.30 -0.95
C GLU A 294 22.89 -9.02 -0.20
N GLY A 295 21.62 -8.60 -0.31
CA GLY A 295 21.12 -7.40 0.35
C GLY A 295 21.92 -6.14 0.01
N GLU A 296 22.23 -5.33 1.02
CA GLU A 296 23.06 -4.12 0.90
C GLU A 296 24.45 -4.43 0.36
N GLY A 297 25.06 -5.53 0.76
CA GLY A 297 26.38 -5.96 0.29
C GLY A 297 26.44 -6.17 -1.23
N GLY A 298 25.31 -6.47 -1.85
CA GLY A 298 25.23 -6.70 -3.30
C GLY A 298 25.47 -5.45 -4.16
N TRP A 299 25.19 -4.26 -3.63
CA TRP A 299 25.41 -3.00 -4.36
C TRP A 299 26.56 -2.17 -3.79
N THR A 300 26.85 -2.28 -2.50
CA THR A 300 28.00 -1.61 -1.90
C THR A 300 29.33 -2.30 -2.17
N GLY A 301 29.30 -3.62 -2.38
CA GLY A 301 30.48 -4.47 -2.50
C GLY A 301 31.18 -4.74 -1.17
N GLU A 302 30.59 -4.33 -0.03
CA GLU A 302 31.18 -4.50 1.29
C GLU A 302 30.82 -5.87 1.89
N PRO A 303 31.79 -6.78 2.12
CA PRO A 303 31.52 -8.12 2.63
C PRO A 303 30.81 -8.14 4.00
N THR A 304 31.00 -7.13 4.82
CA THR A 304 30.39 -7.00 6.15
C THR A 304 28.92 -6.64 6.09
N GLN A 305 28.43 -6.17 4.94
CA GLN A 305 27.03 -5.80 4.67
C GLN A 305 26.26 -6.88 3.90
N ARG A 306 26.93 -7.98 3.56
CA ARG A 306 26.32 -9.09 2.82
C ARG A 306 25.15 -9.70 3.57
N GLY A 307 23.99 -9.79 2.90
CA GLY A 307 22.73 -10.24 3.50
C GLY A 307 22.08 -9.20 4.44
N GLY A 308 22.51 -7.93 4.34
CA GLY A 308 21.96 -6.81 5.08
C GLY A 308 20.70 -6.26 4.44
N PHE A 309 19.64 -6.12 5.24
CA PHE A 309 18.37 -5.51 4.83
C PHE A 309 17.95 -4.46 5.84
N LYS A 310 17.30 -3.41 5.33
CA LYS A 310 16.71 -2.40 6.19
C LYS A 310 15.65 -3.03 7.10
N VAL A 311 15.69 -2.71 8.38
CA VAL A 311 14.64 -3.08 9.34
C VAL A 311 13.31 -2.47 8.88
N PRO A 312 12.33 -3.27 8.42
CA PRO A 312 11.07 -2.73 7.91
C PRO A 312 10.20 -2.20 9.05
N ALA A 313 9.36 -1.21 8.72
CA ALA A 313 8.28 -0.82 9.63
C ALA A 313 7.29 -1.98 9.81
N LEU A 314 6.77 -2.15 11.04
CA LEU A 314 5.72 -3.15 11.31
C LEU A 314 4.31 -2.55 11.25
N ARG A 315 4.16 -1.31 10.82
CA ARG A 315 2.86 -0.70 10.60
C ARG A 315 2.08 -1.49 9.54
N ASN A 316 0.84 -1.81 9.85
CA ASN A 316 -0.04 -2.60 8.99
C ASN A 316 0.49 -4.02 8.64
N ILE A 317 1.41 -4.54 9.45
CA ILE A 317 2.08 -5.82 9.17
C ILE A 317 1.11 -6.99 8.99
N ALA A 318 -0.03 -7.00 9.67
CA ALA A 318 -1.05 -8.04 9.53
C ALA A 318 -1.67 -8.10 8.12
N LEU A 319 -1.53 -7.04 7.30
CA LEU A 319 -2.09 -6.96 5.97
C LEU A 319 -1.11 -7.36 4.85
N THR A 320 0.19 -7.48 5.17
CA THR A 320 1.29 -7.52 4.18
C THR A 320 1.96 -8.89 4.04
N ALA A 321 1.27 -9.97 4.45
CA ALA A 321 1.77 -11.31 4.18
C ALA A 321 1.91 -11.58 2.66
N PRO A 322 2.89 -12.39 2.22
CA PRO A 322 3.96 -13.09 2.97
C PRO A 322 5.11 -12.18 3.42
N TYR A 323 5.89 -12.63 4.40
CA TYR A 323 6.88 -11.83 5.11
C TYR A 323 8.32 -12.07 4.68
N MET A 324 9.22 -11.14 5.05
CA MET A 324 10.62 -11.00 4.69
C MET A 324 10.81 -10.52 3.24
N HIS A 325 12.05 -10.17 2.90
CA HIS A 325 12.41 -9.64 1.57
C HIS A 325 12.10 -10.59 0.40
N SER A 326 12.00 -11.87 0.68
CA SER A 326 11.72 -12.92 -0.31
C SER A 326 10.33 -13.56 -0.16
N GLY A 327 9.47 -13.00 0.71
CA GLY A 327 8.14 -13.58 0.98
C GLY A 327 8.20 -14.97 1.61
N ARG A 328 9.22 -15.23 2.44
CA ARG A 328 9.56 -16.57 2.94
C ARG A 328 8.52 -17.17 3.89
N PHE A 329 7.78 -16.36 4.63
CA PHE A 329 6.82 -16.81 5.64
C PHE A 329 5.40 -16.35 5.32
N ASP A 330 4.46 -17.28 5.23
CA ASP A 330 3.09 -17.01 4.84
C ASP A 330 2.23 -16.36 5.94
N ASN A 331 2.68 -16.42 7.20
CA ASN A 331 1.96 -15.91 8.35
C ASN A 331 2.88 -15.31 9.42
N LEU A 332 2.32 -14.46 10.28
CA LEU A 332 3.08 -13.79 11.36
C LEU A 332 3.69 -14.75 12.37
N LYS A 333 2.99 -15.84 12.69
CA LYS A 333 3.49 -16.81 13.68
C LYS A 333 4.81 -17.45 13.24
N ASP A 334 4.89 -17.83 11.96
CA ASP A 334 6.11 -18.40 11.39
C ASP A 334 7.23 -17.35 11.29
N ALA A 335 6.86 -16.10 10.93
CA ALA A 335 7.82 -15.00 10.87
C ALA A 335 8.40 -14.66 12.25
N VAL A 336 7.57 -14.59 13.30
CA VAL A 336 8.02 -14.40 14.69
C VAL A 336 8.80 -15.61 15.18
N GLY A 337 8.30 -16.84 14.90
CA GLY A 337 8.95 -18.11 15.26
C GLY A 337 10.34 -18.31 14.63
N PHE A 338 10.64 -17.62 13.52
CA PHE A 338 12.00 -17.62 12.95
C PHE A 338 13.04 -17.12 13.96
N TYR A 339 12.72 -16.08 14.73
CA TYR A 339 13.65 -15.46 15.68
C TYR A 339 13.90 -16.34 16.93
N THR A 340 13.06 -17.32 17.21
CA THR A 340 13.19 -18.21 18.38
C THR A 340 14.18 -19.37 18.16
N LYS A 341 14.68 -19.55 16.94
CA LYS A 341 15.52 -20.71 16.55
C LYS A 341 17.02 -20.47 16.63
N GLY A 342 17.43 -19.35 17.17
CA GLY A 342 18.83 -19.03 17.37
C GLY A 342 19.50 -18.29 16.21
N ARG A 343 20.66 -17.75 16.53
CA ARG A 343 21.43 -16.87 15.68
C ARG A 343 21.99 -17.62 14.47
N GLY A 344 21.60 -17.18 13.28
CA GLY A 344 22.16 -17.72 12.05
C GLY A 344 21.77 -19.17 11.71
N HIS A 345 20.76 -19.72 12.40
CA HIS A 345 20.32 -21.11 12.20
C HIS A 345 19.92 -21.44 10.76
N ALA A 346 19.58 -20.44 9.96
CA ALA A 346 19.12 -20.59 8.58
C ALA A 346 20.11 -20.04 7.54
N VAL A 347 21.30 -19.61 7.98
CA VAL A 347 22.38 -19.15 7.07
C VAL A 347 22.88 -20.37 6.26
N PRO A 348 22.93 -20.27 4.92
CA PRO A 348 23.50 -21.33 4.10
C PRO A 348 24.96 -21.61 4.49
N GLU A 349 25.39 -22.89 4.42
CA GLU A 349 26.76 -23.30 4.76
C GLU A 349 27.84 -22.63 3.89
N SER A 350 27.45 -22.18 2.68
CA SER A 350 28.33 -21.44 1.76
C SER A 350 28.55 -19.98 2.15
N GLU A 351 27.74 -19.46 3.09
CA GLU A 351 27.72 -18.03 3.43
C GLU A 351 28.34 -17.79 4.82
N ASN A 352 29.15 -16.71 4.91
CA ASN A 352 29.71 -16.24 6.17
C ASN A 352 29.17 -14.84 6.46
N LEU A 353 28.09 -14.75 7.23
CA LEU A 353 27.40 -13.50 7.50
C LEU A 353 27.77 -12.91 8.86
N SER A 354 27.89 -11.59 8.89
CA SER A 354 28.05 -10.82 10.14
C SER A 354 26.70 -10.59 10.80
N ILE A 355 26.10 -11.67 11.35
CA ILE A 355 24.76 -11.59 11.96
C ILE A 355 24.73 -10.51 13.04
N HIS A 356 23.70 -9.67 12.98
CA HIS A 356 23.50 -8.58 13.92
C HIS A 356 23.48 -9.09 15.37
N TRP A 357 24.17 -8.42 16.27
CA TRP A 357 24.40 -8.91 17.64
C TRP A 357 23.13 -9.01 18.50
N HIS A 358 22.04 -8.27 18.16
CA HIS A 358 20.74 -8.39 18.81
C HIS A 358 20.00 -9.68 18.44
N ILE A 359 20.37 -10.34 17.34
CA ILE A 359 19.78 -11.60 16.94
C ILE A 359 20.41 -12.71 17.77
N TRP A 360 19.65 -13.21 18.69
CA TRP A 360 20.03 -14.30 19.60
C TRP A 360 18.88 -15.31 19.67
N GLU A 361 18.94 -16.25 20.57
CA GLU A 361 17.91 -17.28 20.76
C GLU A 361 17.03 -16.90 21.95
N PRO A 362 15.95 -16.12 21.77
CA PRO A 362 15.02 -15.87 22.85
C PRO A 362 14.25 -17.15 23.18
N ASP A 363 14.24 -17.51 24.46
CA ASP A 363 13.45 -18.63 24.96
C ASP A 363 11.98 -18.18 25.10
N LEU A 364 11.25 -18.23 23.98
CA LEU A 364 9.84 -17.91 23.91
C LEU A 364 9.03 -19.18 23.66
N SER A 365 8.01 -19.40 24.48
CA SER A 365 7.02 -20.44 24.26
C SER A 365 6.12 -20.11 23.06
N ASP A 366 5.48 -21.13 22.48
CA ASP A 366 4.48 -20.93 21.41
C ASP A 366 3.36 -19.97 21.83
N HIS A 367 2.97 -19.98 23.10
CA HIS A 367 1.99 -19.06 23.64
C HIS A 367 2.48 -17.60 23.64
N GLU A 368 3.73 -17.35 24.00
CA GLU A 368 4.30 -16.01 23.94
C GLU A 368 4.47 -15.51 22.52
N VAL A 369 4.75 -16.41 21.56
CA VAL A 369 4.71 -16.08 20.13
C VAL A 369 3.31 -15.68 19.71
N ASP A 370 2.25 -16.39 20.12
CA ASP A 370 0.86 -16.05 19.82
C ASP A 370 0.46 -14.71 20.44
N LEU A 371 0.93 -14.39 21.64
CA LEU A 371 0.73 -13.07 22.26
C LEU A 371 1.40 -11.95 21.47
N ILE A 372 2.64 -12.15 21.02
CA ILE A 372 3.32 -11.16 20.14
C ILE A 372 2.53 -10.95 18.84
N VAL A 373 2.06 -12.02 18.21
CA VAL A 373 1.22 -11.90 16.99
C VAL A 373 -0.03 -11.09 17.26
N SER A 374 -0.74 -11.37 18.36
CA SER A 374 -1.92 -10.59 18.77
C SER A 374 -1.62 -9.10 18.93
N PHE A 375 -0.44 -8.76 19.46
CA PHE A 375 0.01 -7.38 19.54
C PHE A 375 0.29 -6.80 18.14
N LEU A 376 0.99 -7.50 17.27
CA LEU A 376 1.34 -7.02 15.93
C LEU A 376 0.10 -6.69 15.09
N GLU A 377 -1.00 -7.42 15.26
CA GLU A 377 -2.29 -7.14 14.61
C GLU A 377 -2.89 -5.78 15.02
N THR A 378 -2.55 -5.28 16.22
CA THR A 378 -3.00 -3.96 16.68
C THR A 378 -2.35 -2.77 15.98
N LEU A 379 -1.31 -3.02 15.17
CA LEU A 379 -0.58 -1.99 14.42
C LEU A 379 -1.25 -1.64 13.09
N SER A 380 -2.40 -2.23 12.78
CA SER A 380 -3.16 -1.96 11.55
C SER A 380 -3.98 -0.69 11.66
N ASP A 381 -3.86 0.17 10.64
CA ASP A 381 -4.62 1.40 10.48
C ASP A 381 -4.77 1.73 8.99
N GLU A 382 -6.00 1.70 8.51
CA GLU A 382 -6.38 2.03 7.13
C GLU A 382 -7.28 3.28 7.07
N SER A 383 -7.35 4.05 8.17
CA SER A 383 -8.25 5.21 8.30
C SER A 383 -7.96 6.32 7.29
N LEU A 384 -6.75 6.40 6.76
CA LEU A 384 -6.33 7.36 5.74
C LEU A 384 -6.03 6.70 4.38
N GLU A 385 -6.55 5.50 4.13
CA GLU A 385 -6.38 4.81 2.85
C GLU A 385 -6.95 5.63 1.70
N PRO A 386 -6.13 5.95 0.67
CA PRO A 386 -6.59 6.71 -0.49
C PRO A 386 -7.46 5.83 -1.40
N ALA A 387 -8.46 6.47 -2.01
CA ALA A 387 -9.29 5.80 -3.01
C ALA A 387 -8.50 5.50 -4.29
N ILE A 388 -8.64 4.28 -4.81
CA ILE A 388 -8.22 3.94 -6.17
C ILE A 388 -9.10 4.76 -7.14
N PRO A 389 -8.54 5.45 -8.15
CA PRO A 389 -9.33 6.19 -9.12
C PRO A 389 -10.17 5.24 -9.97
N GLU A 390 -11.43 5.57 -10.20
CA GLU A 390 -12.32 4.79 -11.09
C GLU A 390 -11.86 4.84 -12.55
N ARG A 391 -11.19 5.91 -12.94
CA ARG A 391 -10.62 6.14 -14.27
C ARG A 391 -9.27 6.86 -14.13
N VAL A 392 -8.38 6.56 -15.05
CA VAL A 392 -7.06 7.20 -15.13
C VAL A 392 -6.93 8.04 -16.40
N PRO A 393 -6.02 9.04 -16.42
CA PRO A 393 -5.89 9.98 -17.52
C PRO A 393 -5.52 9.37 -18.87
N SER A 394 -4.87 8.23 -18.90
CA SER A 394 -4.55 7.49 -20.12
C SER A 394 -5.78 6.90 -20.81
N GLY A 395 -6.85 6.63 -20.05
CA GLY A 395 -8.02 5.89 -20.51
C GLY A 395 -7.86 4.37 -20.38
N LEU A 396 -6.73 3.89 -19.86
CA LEU A 396 -6.53 2.49 -19.52
C LEU A 396 -7.35 2.14 -18.26
N ASN A 397 -7.45 0.87 -17.93
CA ASN A 397 -8.11 0.43 -16.70
C ASN A 397 -7.12 0.51 -15.53
N PRO A 398 -7.44 1.25 -14.46
CA PRO A 398 -6.64 1.19 -13.24
C PRO A 398 -6.76 -0.20 -12.60
N VAL A 399 -5.84 -0.53 -11.69
CA VAL A 399 -5.97 -1.74 -10.86
C VAL A 399 -7.31 -1.67 -10.10
N GLY A 400 -8.09 -2.75 -10.14
CA GLY A 400 -9.40 -2.81 -9.47
C GLY A 400 -9.27 -3.25 -8.00
N ARG A 401 -10.28 -2.96 -7.19
CA ARG A 401 -10.39 -3.53 -5.84
C ARG A 401 -10.41 -5.05 -5.90
N MET A 402 -9.66 -5.68 -5.00
CA MET A 402 -9.67 -7.13 -4.87
C MET A 402 -10.94 -7.59 -4.13
N PRO A 403 -11.44 -8.82 -4.37
CA PRO A 403 -12.48 -9.40 -3.53
C PRO A 403 -12.05 -9.38 -2.06
N ALA A 404 -12.98 -9.04 -1.15
CA ALA A 404 -12.70 -9.03 0.28
C ALA A 404 -12.04 -10.35 0.71
N ARG A 405 -10.93 -10.25 1.44
CA ARG A 405 -10.26 -11.43 2.01
C ARG A 405 -11.26 -12.14 2.93
N ASN A 406 -11.50 -13.43 2.70
CA ASN A 406 -12.14 -14.27 3.70
C ASN A 406 -11.13 -14.43 4.85
N THR A 407 -11.26 -13.61 5.86
CA THR A 407 -10.58 -13.80 7.15
C THR A 407 -11.29 -14.98 7.84
N ASN A 408 -10.82 -16.19 7.56
CA ASN A 408 -11.20 -17.37 8.34
C ASN A 408 -10.29 -17.48 9.55
#